data_0394a2987154dc19b1652e590ab87555
#
_entry.id   0394a2987154dc19b1652e590ab87555
#
_cell.length_a   1.000
_cell.length_b   1.000
_cell.length_c   1.000
_cell.angle_alpha   90.00
_cell.angle_beta   90.00
_cell.angle_gamma   90.00
#
_symmetry.space_group_name_H-M   'P 1'
#
loop_
_entity.id
_entity.type
_entity.pdbx_description
1 polymer ?
#
loop_
_entity_poly.entity_id
_entity_poly.type
_entity_poly.pdbx_seq_one_letter_code
_entity_poly.pdbx_strand_id
1 'polypeptide(L)'
;MHNIKAVIFDLDGVLVDTAKYHYLAWRQLAEELNIQFSLQDNERLKGVSRMQSLEIILEIGNLKLDFDTKIELAKKKNTWYVEYISKLSPKDILPGVIGFLESIKTYGIKVALGSASKNSMLILDKLNLTNYFDSIIDGTKVSKAKPDPEVFLKGAEALKVFPSECIVFEDAEAGVEAAINAGMYCIGIGSKNILKKANLVLSGFSDMTFDKLKL
;
A
#
# COMPACT_ATOMS: atom_id res chain seq x y z
N MET A 1 4.65 21.31 17.15
CA MET A 1 3.54 20.42 16.77
C MET A 1 3.18 20.74 15.34
N HIS A 2 3.30 19.76 14.43
CA HIS A 2 2.81 19.93 13.06
C HIS A 2 1.28 20.08 13.12
N ASN A 3 0.73 21.05 12.39
CA ASN A 3 -0.73 21.22 12.27
C ASN A 3 -1.26 20.16 11.29
N ILE A 4 -1.37 18.91 11.77
CA ILE A 4 -1.81 17.78 10.95
C ILE A 4 -3.31 17.90 10.71
N LYS A 5 -3.71 17.86 9.43
CA LYS A 5 -5.09 17.95 8.97
C LYS A 5 -5.57 16.71 8.25
N ALA A 6 -4.65 15.85 7.82
CA ALA A 6 -5.00 14.64 7.11
C ALA A 6 -4.04 13.48 7.40
N VAL A 7 -4.59 12.28 7.28
CA VAL A 7 -3.84 11.03 7.30
C VAL A 7 -4.10 10.28 5.99
N ILE A 8 -3.05 9.78 5.36
CA ILE A 8 -3.14 9.00 4.13
C ILE A 8 -2.57 7.61 4.43
N PHE A 9 -3.35 6.58 4.18
CA PHE A 9 -2.94 5.20 4.40
C PHE A 9 -2.60 4.52 3.07
N ASP A 10 -1.51 3.76 3.05
CA ASP A 10 -1.44 2.64 2.12
C ASP A 10 -2.44 1.56 2.54
N LEU A 11 -2.64 0.56 1.70
CA LEU A 11 -3.61 -0.51 1.90
C LEU A 11 -2.94 -1.81 2.36
N ASP A 12 -2.08 -2.34 1.47
CA ASP A 12 -1.51 -3.68 1.60
C ASP A 12 -0.39 -3.67 2.66
N GLY A 13 -0.54 -4.46 3.73
CA GLY A 13 0.43 -4.45 4.85
C GLY A 13 0.22 -3.32 5.87
N VAL A 14 -0.68 -2.37 5.61
CA VAL A 14 -1.04 -1.28 6.52
C VAL A 14 -2.42 -1.47 7.12
N LEU A 15 -3.45 -1.64 6.30
CA LEU A 15 -4.84 -1.83 6.75
C LEU A 15 -5.25 -3.30 6.77
N VAL A 16 -4.67 -4.09 5.89
CA VAL A 16 -4.98 -5.51 5.69
C VAL A 16 -3.75 -6.28 5.26
N ASP A 17 -3.60 -7.52 5.71
CA ASP A 17 -2.52 -8.41 5.26
C ASP A 17 -2.90 -9.10 3.93
N THR A 18 -2.77 -8.38 2.84
CA THR A 18 -2.89 -8.92 1.48
C THR A 18 -1.55 -9.25 0.83
N ALA A 19 -0.44 -8.90 1.46
CA ALA A 19 0.92 -9.19 0.98
C ALA A 19 1.12 -10.69 0.73
N LYS A 20 0.56 -11.55 1.60
CA LYS A 20 0.55 -13.02 1.42
C LYS A 20 -0.10 -13.46 0.11
N TYR A 21 -1.21 -12.83 -0.30
CA TYR A 21 -1.93 -13.18 -1.54
C TYR A 21 -1.19 -12.67 -2.77
N HIS A 22 -0.54 -11.50 -2.66
CA HIS A 22 0.38 -11.03 -3.70
C HIS A 22 1.52 -12.01 -3.92
N TYR A 23 2.17 -12.46 -2.83
CA TYR A 23 3.23 -13.45 -2.89
C TYR A 23 2.77 -14.75 -3.54
N LEU A 24 1.64 -15.33 -3.09
CA LEU A 24 1.13 -16.58 -3.65
C LEU A 24 0.86 -16.49 -5.15
N ALA A 25 0.22 -15.41 -5.60
CA ALA A 25 -0.08 -15.24 -7.02
C ALA A 25 1.16 -14.96 -7.88
N TRP A 26 2.15 -14.22 -7.35
CA TRP A 26 3.42 -13.99 -8.05
C TRP A 26 4.30 -15.23 -8.06
N ARG A 27 4.34 -15.97 -6.95
CA ARG A 27 5.05 -17.25 -6.87
C ARG A 27 4.50 -18.25 -7.87
N GLN A 28 3.19 -18.38 -7.96
CA GLN A 28 2.55 -19.25 -8.94
C GLN A 28 2.93 -18.89 -10.38
N LEU A 29 2.97 -17.59 -10.70
CA LEU A 29 3.43 -17.14 -12.03
C LEU A 29 4.90 -17.44 -12.26
N ALA A 30 5.75 -17.20 -11.26
CA ALA A 30 7.18 -17.50 -11.35
C ALA A 30 7.44 -19.00 -11.55
N GLU A 31 6.72 -19.87 -10.85
CA GLU A 31 6.77 -21.33 -11.02
C GLU A 31 6.40 -21.75 -12.45
N GLU A 32 5.36 -21.17 -13.07
CA GLU A 32 5.00 -21.43 -14.47
C GLU A 32 6.09 -20.98 -15.46
N LEU A 33 6.84 -19.96 -15.11
CA LEU A 33 7.96 -19.46 -15.91
C LEU A 33 9.29 -20.15 -15.60
N ASN A 34 9.29 -21.17 -14.71
CA ASN A 34 10.48 -21.85 -14.19
C ASN A 34 11.48 -20.90 -13.50
N ILE A 35 10.97 -19.87 -12.82
CA ILE A 35 11.75 -18.90 -12.05
C ILE A 35 11.67 -19.26 -10.57
N GLN A 36 12.81 -19.37 -9.90
CA GLN A 36 12.85 -19.49 -8.44
C GLN A 36 12.57 -18.12 -7.82
N PHE A 37 11.48 -18.02 -7.06
CA PHE A 37 11.02 -16.79 -6.44
C PHE A 37 10.79 -16.99 -4.93
N SER A 38 11.61 -16.35 -4.13
CA SER A 38 11.63 -16.46 -2.67
C SER A 38 10.79 -15.36 -1.97
N LEU A 39 10.56 -15.53 -0.67
CA LEU A 39 9.98 -14.47 0.17
C LEU A 39 10.86 -13.22 0.21
N GLN A 40 12.18 -13.37 0.15
CA GLN A 40 13.11 -12.24 0.13
C GLN A 40 12.98 -11.43 -1.18
N ASP A 41 12.80 -12.13 -2.31
CA ASP A 41 12.56 -11.47 -3.60
C ASP A 41 11.24 -10.69 -3.59
N ASN A 42 10.22 -11.22 -2.90
CA ASN A 42 8.91 -10.58 -2.79
C ASN A 42 8.95 -9.21 -2.06
N GLU A 43 9.92 -8.97 -1.18
CA GLU A 43 10.08 -7.65 -0.55
C GLU A 43 10.32 -6.54 -1.58
N ARG A 44 11.01 -6.84 -2.70
CA ARG A 44 11.23 -5.91 -3.81
C ARG A 44 9.96 -5.54 -4.58
N LEU A 45 8.88 -6.32 -4.40
CA LEU A 45 7.61 -6.14 -5.11
C LEU A 45 6.61 -5.32 -4.31
N LYS A 46 6.89 -5.03 -3.04
CA LYS A 46 6.00 -4.25 -2.19
C LYS A 46 5.94 -2.78 -2.62
N GLY A 47 4.76 -2.22 -2.61
CA GLY A 47 4.52 -0.80 -2.88
C GLY A 47 4.65 -0.39 -4.37
N VAL A 48 5.14 -1.28 -5.26
CA VAL A 48 5.32 -0.97 -6.68
C VAL A 48 4.13 -1.42 -7.53
N SER A 49 4.07 -0.96 -8.79
CA SER A 49 3.00 -1.33 -9.71
C SER A 49 3.09 -2.80 -10.13
N ARG A 50 1.94 -3.37 -10.57
CA ARG A 50 1.88 -4.75 -11.10
C ARG A 50 2.86 -5.01 -12.22
N MET A 51 3.02 -4.07 -13.15
CA MET A 51 3.94 -4.22 -14.27
C MET A 51 5.39 -4.20 -13.79
N GLN A 52 5.72 -3.31 -12.87
CA GLN A 52 7.05 -3.25 -12.28
C GLN A 52 7.38 -4.51 -11.47
N SER A 53 6.41 -5.07 -10.72
CA SER A 53 6.58 -6.36 -10.05
C SER A 53 6.90 -7.48 -11.05
N LEU A 54 6.21 -7.53 -12.20
CA LEU A 54 6.51 -8.51 -13.26
C LEU A 54 7.91 -8.33 -13.83
N GLU A 55 8.34 -7.08 -14.10
CA GLU A 55 9.70 -6.80 -14.59
C GLU A 55 10.76 -7.32 -13.61
N ILE A 56 10.57 -7.10 -12.30
CA ILE A 56 11.49 -7.61 -11.28
C ILE A 56 11.57 -9.14 -11.30
N ILE A 57 10.44 -9.83 -11.45
CA ILE A 57 10.41 -11.30 -11.53
C ILE A 57 11.12 -11.78 -12.80
N LEU A 58 10.87 -11.16 -13.94
CA LEU A 58 11.53 -11.48 -15.20
C LEU A 58 13.05 -11.23 -15.14
N GLU A 59 13.46 -10.15 -14.45
CA GLU A 59 14.88 -9.88 -14.18
C GLU A 59 15.53 -11.01 -13.37
N ILE A 60 14.87 -11.48 -12.29
CA ILE A 60 15.36 -12.61 -11.47
C ILE A 60 15.55 -13.88 -12.34
N GLY A 61 14.60 -14.13 -13.24
CA GLY A 61 14.65 -15.28 -14.16
C GLY A 61 15.53 -15.06 -15.41
N ASN A 62 16.15 -13.89 -15.59
CA ASN A 62 16.87 -13.49 -16.82
C ASN A 62 16.01 -13.67 -18.09
N LEU A 63 14.69 -13.45 -17.98
CA LEU A 63 13.76 -13.58 -19.10
C LEU A 63 13.50 -12.21 -19.73
N LYS A 64 13.49 -12.18 -21.07
CA LYS A 64 13.08 -11.02 -21.86
C LYS A 64 11.85 -11.40 -22.67
N LEU A 65 10.73 -10.75 -22.40
CA LEU A 65 9.45 -10.95 -23.06
C LEU A 65 9.02 -9.66 -23.76
N ASP A 66 8.25 -9.79 -24.81
CA ASP A 66 7.60 -8.67 -25.47
C ASP A 66 6.50 -8.05 -24.57
N PHE A 67 6.04 -6.85 -24.94
CA PHE A 67 5.09 -6.10 -24.14
C PHE A 67 3.72 -6.80 -24.01
N ASP A 68 3.23 -7.40 -25.10
CA ASP A 68 1.91 -8.04 -25.11
C ASP A 68 1.91 -9.29 -24.23
N THR A 69 2.95 -10.11 -24.31
CA THR A 69 3.14 -11.25 -23.39
C THR A 69 3.17 -10.81 -21.93
N LYS A 70 3.86 -9.71 -21.60
CA LYS A 70 3.89 -9.17 -20.24
C LYS A 70 2.49 -8.74 -19.75
N ILE A 71 1.69 -8.12 -20.63
CA ILE A 71 0.32 -7.73 -20.28
C ILE A 71 -0.54 -8.97 -19.94
N GLU A 72 -0.45 -10.03 -20.75
CA GLU A 72 -1.20 -11.27 -20.51
C GLU A 72 -0.77 -11.96 -19.20
N LEU A 73 0.53 -12.05 -18.92
CA LEU A 73 1.05 -12.60 -17.67
C LEU A 73 0.60 -11.79 -16.43
N ALA A 74 0.67 -10.46 -16.53
CA ALA A 74 0.21 -9.59 -15.46
C ALA A 74 -1.29 -9.72 -15.21
N LYS A 75 -2.10 -9.90 -16.26
CA LYS A 75 -3.53 -10.16 -16.20
C LYS A 75 -3.82 -11.52 -15.57
N LYS A 76 -3.12 -12.57 -16.01
CA LYS A 76 -3.24 -13.93 -15.48
C LYS A 76 -2.97 -13.95 -13.96
N LYS A 77 -1.84 -13.36 -13.53
CA LYS A 77 -1.54 -13.23 -12.09
C LYS A 77 -2.64 -12.49 -11.33
N ASN A 78 -3.19 -11.43 -11.94
CA ASN A 78 -4.25 -10.67 -11.29
C ASN A 78 -5.54 -11.48 -11.09
N THR A 79 -5.88 -12.38 -12.02
CA THR A 79 -7.04 -13.26 -11.87
C THR A 79 -6.92 -14.09 -10.59
N TRP A 80 -5.79 -14.76 -10.36
CA TRP A 80 -5.56 -15.51 -9.13
C TRP A 80 -5.59 -14.64 -7.87
N TYR A 81 -4.98 -13.46 -7.95
CA TYR A 81 -5.01 -12.52 -6.83
C TYR A 81 -6.43 -12.09 -6.48
N VAL A 82 -7.27 -11.80 -7.48
CA VAL A 82 -8.69 -11.44 -7.27
C VAL A 82 -9.47 -12.60 -6.64
N GLU A 83 -9.20 -13.86 -7.02
CA GLU A 83 -9.80 -15.02 -6.38
C GLU A 83 -9.48 -15.09 -4.87
N TYR A 84 -8.24 -14.76 -4.48
CA TYR A 84 -7.85 -14.72 -3.06
C TYR A 84 -8.55 -13.59 -2.32
N ILE A 85 -8.46 -12.35 -2.82
CA ILE A 85 -9.02 -11.20 -2.12
C ILE A 85 -10.56 -11.16 -2.13
N SER A 86 -11.22 -11.87 -3.03
CA SER A 86 -12.68 -12.00 -3.03
C SER A 86 -13.22 -12.72 -1.79
N LYS A 87 -12.36 -13.49 -1.09
CA LYS A 87 -12.67 -14.23 0.15
C LYS A 87 -12.40 -13.40 1.42
N LEU A 88 -11.85 -12.20 1.29
CA LEU A 88 -11.61 -11.30 2.41
C LEU A 88 -12.92 -10.95 3.14
N SER A 89 -12.78 -10.69 4.41
CA SER A 89 -13.84 -10.29 5.33
C SER A 89 -13.29 -9.29 6.36
N PRO A 90 -14.11 -8.60 7.16
CA PRO A 90 -13.63 -7.70 8.20
C PRO A 90 -12.66 -8.32 9.22
N LYS A 91 -12.61 -9.67 9.32
CA LYS A 91 -11.67 -10.38 10.18
C LYS A 91 -10.21 -10.31 9.68
N ASP A 92 -10.02 -9.96 8.41
CA ASP A 92 -8.71 -9.84 7.79
C ASP A 92 -8.08 -8.45 7.96
N ILE A 93 -8.82 -7.50 8.57
CA ILE A 93 -8.31 -6.18 8.94
C ILE A 93 -7.21 -6.35 9.99
N LEU A 94 -6.10 -5.64 9.82
CA LEU A 94 -5.00 -5.72 10.78
C LEU A 94 -5.41 -5.21 12.18
N PRO A 95 -4.85 -5.79 13.26
CA PRO A 95 -5.23 -5.43 14.62
C PRO A 95 -5.05 -3.94 14.91
N GLY A 96 -6.05 -3.33 15.55
CA GLY A 96 -6.03 -1.92 15.95
C GLY A 96 -6.44 -0.92 14.86
N VAL A 97 -6.49 -1.31 13.59
CA VAL A 97 -6.81 -0.41 12.46
C VAL A 97 -8.16 0.29 12.65
N ILE A 98 -9.22 -0.44 12.98
CA ILE A 98 -10.55 0.16 13.16
C ILE A 98 -10.54 1.20 14.28
N GLY A 99 -10.03 0.84 15.46
CA GLY A 99 -9.95 1.76 16.59
C GLY A 99 -9.11 3.00 16.28
N PHE A 100 -8.04 2.84 15.49
CA PHE A 100 -7.22 3.97 15.07
C PHE A 100 -7.96 4.89 14.07
N LEU A 101 -8.65 4.33 13.07
CA LEU A 101 -9.48 5.08 12.12
C LEU A 101 -10.61 5.84 12.84
N GLU A 102 -11.26 5.21 13.80
CA GLU A 102 -12.28 5.86 14.64
C GLU A 102 -11.69 7.00 15.48
N SER A 103 -10.50 6.78 16.06
CA SER A 103 -9.83 7.83 16.83
C SER A 103 -9.50 9.06 15.97
N ILE A 104 -9.02 8.88 14.74
CA ILE A 104 -8.73 9.98 13.81
C ILE A 104 -9.98 10.83 13.56
N LYS A 105 -11.14 10.18 13.36
CA LYS A 105 -12.41 10.89 13.11
C LYS A 105 -12.83 11.78 14.28
N THR A 106 -12.55 11.39 15.54
CA THR A 106 -12.88 12.21 16.71
C THR A 106 -12.12 13.53 16.75
N TYR A 107 -10.96 13.60 16.07
CA TYR A 107 -10.15 14.82 15.96
C TYR A 107 -10.48 15.66 14.71
N GLY A 108 -11.48 15.28 13.92
CA GLY A 108 -11.84 15.99 12.69
C GLY A 108 -10.77 15.94 11.61
N ILE A 109 -9.84 14.97 11.68
CA ILE A 109 -8.76 14.76 10.73
C ILE A 109 -9.31 14.01 9.51
N LYS A 110 -9.00 14.50 8.31
CA LYS A 110 -9.41 13.87 7.06
C LYS A 110 -8.58 12.61 6.78
N VAL A 111 -9.22 11.65 6.12
CA VAL A 111 -8.59 10.35 5.83
C VAL A 111 -8.63 10.05 4.33
N ALA A 112 -7.48 9.70 3.75
CA ALA A 112 -7.42 9.18 2.39
C ALA A 112 -6.72 7.83 2.31
N LEU A 113 -7.06 7.08 1.27
CA LEU A 113 -6.26 5.94 0.81
C LEU A 113 -5.29 6.42 -0.28
N GLY A 114 -4.04 5.92 -0.25
CA GLY A 114 -3.02 6.15 -1.28
C GLY A 114 -2.31 4.84 -1.65
N SER A 115 -2.95 4.00 -2.48
CA SER A 115 -2.47 2.64 -2.80
C SER A 115 -2.03 2.50 -4.26
N ALA A 116 -0.99 1.68 -4.49
CA ALA A 116 -0.57 1.27 -5.84
C ALA A 116 -1.50 0.18 -6.45
N SER A 117 -2.34 -0.45 -5.64
CA SER A 117 -3.23 -1.53 -6.08
C SER A 117 -4.40 -1.01 -6.91
N LYS A 118 -4.64 -1.64 -8.07
CA LYS A 118 -5.84 -1.41 -8.87
C LYS A 118 -7.08 -2.14 -8.35
N ASN A 119 -6.93 -2.94 -7.30
CA ASN A 119 -8.01 -3.71 -6.69
C ASN A 119 -8.43 -3.12 -5.32
N SER A 120 -7.98 -1.91 -4.98
CA SER A 120 -8.21 -1.30 -3.66
C SER A 120 -9.69 -1.19 -3.32
N MET A 121 -10.55 -0.79 -4.27
CA MET A 121 -11.99 -0.69 -4.03
C MET A 121 -12.59 -2.04 -3.64
N LEU A 122 -12.24 -3.12 -4.36
CA LEU A 122 -12.74 -4.46 -4.04
C LEU A 122 -12.33 -4.88 -2.61
N ILE A 123 -11.08 -4.60 -2.22
CA ILE A 123 -10.59 -4.91 -0.88
C ILE A 123 -11.34 -4.10 0.18
N LEU A 124 -11.46 -2.78 0.00
CA LEU A 124 -12.17 -1.91 0.95
C LEU A 124 -13.63 -2.32 1.12
N ASP A 125 -14.32 -2.68 0.03
CA ASP A 125 -15.71 -3.13 0.08
C ASP A 125 -15.84 -4.46 0.85
N LYS A 126 -14.94 -5.42 0.61
CA LYS A 126 -14.92 -6.70 1.34
C LYS A 126 -14.65 -6.53 2.83
N LEU A 127 -13.88 -5.53 3.20
CA LEU A 127 -13.53 -5.22 4.58
C LEU A 127 -14.53 -4.26 5.26
N ASN A 128 -15.51 -3.71 4.55
CA ASN A 128 -16.42 -2.66 5.00
C ASN A 128 -15.67 -1.39 5.46
N LEU A 129 -14.54 -1.06 4.78
CA LEU A 129 -13.70 0.08 5.14
C LEU A 129 -13.97 1.35 4.29
N THR A 130 -14.72 1.25 3.20
CA THR A 130 -14.91 2.35 2.24
C THR A 130 -15.38 3.64 2.91
N ASN A 131 -16.29 3.56 3.89
CA ASN A 131 -16.86 4.72 4.59
C ASN A 131 -15.92 5.39 5.61
N TYR A 132 -14.71 4.86 5.80
CA TYR A 132 -13.71 5.51 6.64
C TYR A 132 -12.91 6.58 5.90
N PHE A 133 -12.96 6.59 4.56
CA PHE A 133 -12.13 7.44 3.71
C PHE A 133 -12.92 8.58 3.08
N ASP A 134 -12.42 9.81 3.23
CA ASP A 134 -12.91 11.01 2.54
C ASP A 134 -12.47 11.01 1.06
N SER A 135 -11.35 10.32 0.76
CA SER A 135 -10.85 10.15 -0.61
C SER A 135 -10.10 8.83 -0.78
N ILE A 136 -10.20 8.24 -1.97
CA ILE A 136 -9.52 7.00 -2.33
C ILE A 136 -8.74 7.23 -3.61
N ILE A 137 -7.42 7.20 -3.54
CA ILE A 137 -6.50 7.24 -4.67
C ILE A 137 -5.86 5.86 -4.80
N ASP A 138 -6.22 5.14 -5.84
CA ASP A 138 -5.73 3.80 -6.13
C ASP A 138 -4.89 3.76 -7.41
N GLY A 139 -4.36 2.59 -7.77
CA GLY A 139 -3.53 2.39 -8.95
C GLY A 139 -4.23 2.62 -10.30
N THR A 140 -5.54 2.92 -10.33
CA THR A 140 -6.25 3.33 -11.54
C THR A 140 -6.22 4.83 -11.76
N LYS A 141 -5.94 5.59 -10.69
CA LYS A 141 -5.99 7.07 -10.67
C LYS A 141 -4.62 7.72 -10.82
N VAL A 142 -3.54 6.93 -10.87
CA VAL A 142 -2.17 7.42 -10.98
C VAL A 142 -1.50 6.93 -12.25
N SER A 143 -0.60 7.75 -12.79
CA SER A 143 0.21 7.44 -13.96
C SER A 143 1.57 6.85 -13.59
N LYS A 144 2.09 7.22 -12.42
CA LYS A 144 3.37 6.79 -11.90
C LYS A 144 3.20 6.00 -10.60
N ALA A 145 4.02 4.95 -10.47
CA ALA A 145 4.02 4.13 -9.27
C ALA A 145 5.03 4.66 -8.23
N LYS A 146 4.83 4.30 -6.96
CA LYS A 146 5.84 4.50 -5.91
C LYS A 146 7.21 3.96 -6.39
N PRO A 147 8.32 4.67 -6.18
CA PRO A 147 8.51 5.78 -5.24
C PRO A 147 8.16 7.19 -5.77
N ASP A 148 7.48 7.32 -6.92
CA ASP A 148 6.94 8.60 -7.35
C ASP A 148 5.85 9.06 -6.34
N PRO A 149 5.84 10.34 -5.93
CA PRO A 149 4.91 10.85 -4.92
C PRO A 149 3.47 11.03 -5.39
N GLU A 150 3.15 10.78 -6.68
CA GLU A 150 1.87 11.12 -7.30
C GLU A 150 0.66 10.65 -6.50
N VAL A 151 0.68 9.42 -5.99
CA VAL A 151 -0.46 8.82 -5.26
C VAL A 151 -0.78 9.59 -3.99
N PHE A 152 0.22 10.04 -3.25
CA PHE A 152 0.04 10.78 -2.01
C PHE A 152 -0.27 12.25 -2.26
N LEU A 153 0.36 12.87 -3.26
CA LEU A 153 0.04 14.25 -3.66
C LEU A 153 -1.41 14.37 -4.11
N LYS A 154 -1.91 13.42 -4.92
CA LYS A 154 -3.34 13.37 -5.30
C LYS A 154 -4.26 13.15 -4.10
N GLY A 155 -3.82 12.38 -3.10
CA GLY A 155 -4.54 12.23 -1.83
C GLY A 155 -4.70 13.55 -1.09
N ALA A 156 -3.62 14.30 -0.91
CA ALA A 156 -3.64 15.62 -0.27
C ALA A 156 -4.48 16.63 -1.05
N GLU A 157 -4.34 16.65 -2.39
CA GLU A 157 -5.13 17.50 -3.28
C GLU A 157 -6.64 17.23 -3.14
N ALA A 158 -7.04 15.96 -3.19
CA ALA A 158 -8.45 15.56 -3.05
C ALA A 158 -9.03 15.92 -1.68
N LEU A 159 -8.21 15.88 -0.63
CA LEU A 159 -8.57 16.31 0.72
C LEU A 159 -8.49 17.84 0.90
N LYS A 160 -7.94 18.59 -0.07
CA LYS A 160 -7.73 20.04 -0.01
C LYS A 160 -6.87 20.45 1.19
N VAL A 161 -5.73 19.78 1.36
CA VAL A 161 -4.73 20.05 2.41
C VAL A 161 -3.33 20.14 1.79
N PHE A 162 -2.40 20.83 2.46
CA PHE A 162 -1.01 20.87 2.01
C PHE A 162 -0.29 19.56 2.36
N PRO A 163 0.66 19.07 1.54
CA PRO A 163 1.45 17.88 1.85
C PRO A 163 2.10 17.92 3.24
N SER A 164 2.62 19.05 3.67
CA SER A 164 3.21 19.25 5.00
C SER A 164 2.23 19.11 6.19
N GLU A 165 0.93 19.08 5.91
CA GLU A 165 -0.14 18.86 6.89
C GLU A 165 -0.64 17.40 6.89
N CYS A 166 0.04 16.52 6.12
CA CYS A 166 -0.32 15.10 5.98
C CYS A 166 0.66 14.17 6.69
N ILE A 167 0.11 13.11 7.25
CA ILE A 167 0.87 11.93 7.70
C ILE A 167 0.53 10.78 6.75
N VAL A 168 1.55 10.06 6.31
CA VAL A 168 1.41 8.82 5.53
C VAL A 168 1.74 7.62 6.41
N PHE A 169 0.92 6.57 6.36
CA PHE A 169 1.22 5.25 6.91
C PHE A 169 1.56 4.28 5.79
N GLU A 170 2.70 3.61 5.91
CA GLU A 170 3.29 2.77 4.85
C GLU A 170 4.10 1.60 5.39
N ASP A 171 4.07 0.44 4.69
CA ASP A 171 4.83 -0.76 5.07
C ASP A 171 6.02 -1.06 4.15
N ALA A 172 6.16 -0.35 3.04
CA ALA A 172 7.15 -0.61 1.99
C ALA A 172 8.16 0.53 1.80
N GLU A 173 9.43 0.19 1.48
CA GLU A 173 10.48 1.20 1.24
C GLU A 173 10.10 2.18 0.11
N ALA A 174 9.55 1.67 -1.00
CA ALA A 174 9.12 2.50 -2.12
C ALA A 174 8.02 3.49 -1.73
N GLY A 175 7.11 3.09 -0.85
CA GLY A 175 6.05 3.98 -0.37
C GLY A 175 6.54 4.99 0.65
N VAL A 176 7.43 4.61 1.56
CA VAL A 176 8.11 5.56 2.46
C VAL A 176 8.85 6.63 1.65
N GLU A 177 9.56 6.23 0.60
CA GLU A 177 10.26 7.16 -0.28
C GLU A 177 9.28 8.08 -1.02
N ALA A 178 8.16 7.54 -1.52
CA ALA A 178 7.10 8.34 -2.14
C ALA A 178 6.52 9.40 -1.19
N ALA A 179 6.28 9.04 0.08
CA ALA A 179 5.78 9.98 1.09
C ALA A 179 6.78 11.11 1.39
N ILE A 180 8.06 10.76 1.53
CA ILE A 180 9.13 11.75 1.72
C ILE A 180 9.26 12.67 0.50
N ASN A 181 9.24 12.10 -0.71
CA ASN A 181 9.28 12.86 -1.96
C ASN A 181 8.05 13.77 -2.13
N ALA A 182 6.92 13.43 -1.52
CA ALA A 182 5.74 14.29 -1.44
C ALA A 182 5.87 15.41 -0.40
N GLY A 183 6.92 15.44 0.43
CA GLY A 183 7.06 16.40 1.53
C GLY A 183 6.15 16.10 2.72
N MET A 184 5.75 14.83 2.90
CA MET A 184 4.85 14.38 3.97
C MET A 184 5.62 13.70 5.10
N TYR A 185 5.08 13.75 6.31
CA TYR A 185 5.58 12.95 7.43
C TYR A 185 5.19 11.49 7.23
N CYS A 186 6.16 10.58 7.26
CA CYS A 186 5.92 9.17 7.02
C CYS A 186 6.10 8.34 8.29
N ILE A 187 5.08 7.57 8.65
CA ILE A 187 5.10 6.56 9.70
C ILE A 187 5.15 5.19 9.03
N GLY A 188 6.26 4.50 9.20
CA GLY A 188 6.44 3.12 8.74
C GLY A 188 5.68 2.13 9.63
N ILE A 189 4.98 1.17 9.05
CA ILE A 189 4.35 0.06 9.75
C ILE A 189 5.18 -1.20 9.49
N GLY A 190 5.85 -1.73 10.53
CA GLY A 190 6.66 -2.93 10.43
C GLY A 190 8.04 -2.81 11.06
N SER A 191 9.11 -3.19 10.32
CA SER A 191 10.47 -3.25 10.85
C SER A 191 11.28 -1.98 10.55
N LYS A 192 11.87 -1.40 11.59
CA LYS A 192 12.80 -0.27 11.46
C LYS A 192 14.04 -0.59 10.62
N ASN A 193 14.44 -1.87 10.57
CA ASN A 193 15.59 -2.29 9.77
C ASN A 193 15.32 -2.21 8.27
N ILE A 194 14.04 -2.31 7.87
CA ILE A 194 13.57 -2.19 6.48
C ILE A 194 13.21 -0.72 6.21
N LEU A 195 12.36 -0.12 7.02
CA LEU A 195 11.78 1.21 6.78
C LEU A 195 12.68 2.34 7.33
N LYS A 196 13.97 2.30 7.00
CA LYS A 196 15.01 3.19 7.58
C LYS A 196 14.77 4.67 7.31
N LYS A 197 14.12 5.01 6.20
CA LYS A 197 13.85 6.40 5.79
C LYS A 197 12.59 6.98 6.44
N ALA A 198 11.72 6.15 7.06
CA ALA A 198 10.52 6.64 7.72
C ALA A 198 10.86 7.53 8.92
N ASN A 199 10.09 8.60 9.14
CA ASN A 199 10.27 9.51 10.27
C ASN A 199 10.04 8.83 11.61
N LEU A 200 9.09 7.88 11.65
CA LEU A 200 8.76 7.03 12.79
C LEU A 200 8.45 5.63 12.27
N VAL A 201 8.73 4.59 13.06
CA VAL A 201 8.33 3.22 12.73
C VAL A 201 7.58 2.62 13.90
N LEU A 202 6.40 2.07 13.62
CA LEU A 202 5.53 1.36 14.54
C LEU A 202 5.38 -0.10 14.11
N SER A 203 5.17 -1.01 15.06
CA SER A 203 4.92 -2.42 14.75
C SER A 203 3.50 -2.71 14.24
N GLY A 204 2.59 -1.75 14.35
CA GLY A 204 1.18 -1.85 13.97
C GLY A 204 0.32 -0.84 14.72
N PHE A 205 -1.00 -1.05 14.71
CA PHE A 205 -1.96 -0.11 15.31
C PHE A 205 -2.55 -0.60 16.65
N SER A 206 -2.09 -1.73 17.20
CA SER A 206 -2.57 -2.24 18.48
C SER A 206 -2.40 -1.18 19.57
N ASP A 207 -3.50 -0.85 20.25
CA ASP A 207 -3.55 0.19 21.30
C ASP A 207 -3.12 1.59 20.87
N MET A 208 -3.03 1.85 19.55
CA MET A 208 -2.70 3.14 18.99
C MET A 208 -3.97 4.01 18.85
N THR A 209 -3.86 5.25 19.29
CA THR A 209 -4.85 6.31 19.06
C THR A 209 -4.15 7.54 18.51
N PHE A 210 -4.89 8.44 17.87
CA PHE A 210 -4.27 9.58 17.18
C PHE A 210 -3.49 10.50 18.14
N ASP A 211 -3.99 10.70 19.37
CA ASP A 211 -3.32 11.50 20.40
C ASP A 211 -2.00 10.88 20.91
N LYS A 212 -1.85 9.56 20.80
CA LYS A 212 -0.61 8.87 21.14
C LYS A 212 0.51 9.08 20.10
N LEU A 213 0.17 9.53 18.91
CA LEU A 213 1.14 10.01 17.93
C LEU A 213 1.70 11.36 18.40
N LYS A 214 2.67 11.35 19.30
CA LYS A 214 3.35 12.56 19.79
C LYS A 214 4.19 13.19 18.66
N LEU A 215 3.53 13.95 17.78
CA LEU A 215 4.09 14.59 16.58
C LEU A 215 4.43 16.07 16.82
#